data_650e7d0c20ce09e83d762e86a68e9067
#
_entry.id   650e7d0c20ce09e83d762e86a68e9067
#
_cell.length_a   1.000
_cell.length_b   1.000
_cell.length_c   1.000
_cell.angle_alpha   90.00
_cell.angle_beta   90.00
_cell.angle_gamma   90.00
#
_symmetry.space_group_name_H-M   'P 1'
#
loop_
_entity.id
_entity.type
_entity.pdbx_description
1 polymer ?
#
loop_
_entity_poly.entity_id
_entity_poly.type
_entity_poly.pdbx_seq_one_letter_code
_entity_poly.pdbx_strand_id
1 'polypeptide(L)'
;MTMMKMHPSEDSSPAMQTELGRRGFLMSSALGATATLAALCSLSNAAAGTPGRRLPVIFIGHGSPMNALADNAFTRRLAAWGKELPRPSAILSVSAHWLSRGATGVGMQERPKTIHDFGGFPQALFDIDYPAPGHPALAREAIGAVKQTPVVGTQQWGLDHGTWTVLKHLYPKADIPVFQLSIDYDKPAAFHYAVGRDLAALRDKGVLVMGSGNVVHNLRATDRGTPDGPAASRPWAQGFDDAVKAALAGRDDRALVAYEKLEGAATAVATPDHYFPFLYALGAAGSNERAKTIYEGFQSGTLSMRCIQFG
;
A
#
# COMPACT_ATOMS: atom_id res chain seq x y z
N MET A 1 -13.35 11.81 -32.70
CA MET A 1 -14.76 11.53 -33.02
C MET A 1 -14.75 10.39 -34.02
N THR A 2 -14.82 9.16 -33.57
CA THR A 2 -15.19 8.01 -34.40
C THR A 2 -15.69 6.93 -33.44
N MET A 3 -17.02 6.73 -33.49
CA MET A 3 -17.72 5.65 -32.78
C MET A 3 -17.48 4.34 -33.49
N MET A 4 -17.15 3.29 -32.76
CA MET A 4 -17.14 1.94 -33.28
C MET A 4 -18.27 1.14 -32.61
N LYS A 5 -19.28 0.79 -33.41
CA LYS A 5 -20.44 -0.05 -33.06
C LYS A 5 -19.99 -1.50 -32.98
N MET A 6 -20.39 -2.17 -31.92
CA MET A 6 -20.32 -3.64 -31.81
C MET A 6 -21.64 -4.27 -32.29
N HIS A 7 -21.52 -5.26 -33.13
CA HIS A 7 -22.63 -6.19 -33.50
C HIS A 7 -22.37 -7.54 -32.84
N PRO A 8 -23.43 -8.26 -32.40
CA PRO A 8 -23.32 -9.60 -31.87
C PRO A 8 -23.44 -10.64 -32.99
N SER A 9 -22.70 -11.76 -32.85
CA SER A 9 -22.92 -12.96 -33.65
C SER A 9 -23.29 -14.13 -32.73
N GLU A 10 -24.51 -14.59 -32.87
CA GLU A 10 -24.97 -15.93 -32.46
C GLU A 10 -24.31 -16.99 -33.37
N ASP A 11 -23.91 -18.12 -32.82
CA ASP A 11 -24.21 -19.39 -33.50
C ASP A 11 -24.15 -20.60 -32.56
N SER A 12 -25.03 -21.47 -32.80
CA SER A 12 -25.69 -22.65 -32.32
C SER A 12 -24.80 -23.89 -32.15
N SER A 13 -25.25 -24.69 -31.18
CA SER A 13 -24.96 -26.13 -30.90
C SER A 13 -25.07 -27.09 -32.13
N PRO A 14 -24.61 -28.37 -32.00
CA PRO A 14 -25.47 -29.36 -31.35
C PRO A 14 -24.80 -30.47 -30.51
N ALA A 15 -25.67 -31.08 -29.72
CA ALA A 15 -25.47 -32.26 -28.90
C ALA A 15 -25.23 -33.55 -29.67
N MET A 16 -24.50 -34.50 -29.07
CA MET A 16 -24.66 -35.92 -29.40
C MET A 16 -24.51 -36.80 -28.15
N GLN A 17 -25.60 -37.44 -27.82
CA GLN A 17 -25.72 -38.52 -26.85
C GLN A 17 -25.19 -39.81 -27.45
N THR A 18 -24.55 -40.68 -26.67
CA THR A 18 -24.69 -42.13 -26.82
C THR A 18 -24.53 -42.84 -25.48
N GLU A 19 -25.41 -43.81 -25.34
CA GLU A 19 -25.75 -44.60 -24.16
C GLU A 19 -24.80 -45.77 -23.83
N LEU A 20 -24.89 -46.16 -22.56
CA LEU A 20 -24.97 -47.51 -21.96
C LEU A 20 -23.97 -48.63 -22.28
N GLY A 21 -23.36 -49.13 -21.20
CA GLY A 21 -22.84 -50.51 -21.10
C GLY A 21 -22.62 -50.95 -19.66
N ARG A 22 -23.64 -51.62 -19.07
CA ARG A 22 -23.61 -52.28 -17.76
C ARG A 22 -22.91 -53.65 -17.81
N ARG A 23 -22.38 -54.04 -16.64
CA ARG A 23 -22.01 -55.38 -16.08
C ARG A 23 -20.51 -55.47 -15.88
N GLY A 24 -19.96 -55.59 -14.66
CA GLY A 24 -20.29 -56.41 -13.51
C GLY A 24 -19.18 -57.44 -13.38
N PHE A 25 -18.36 -57.39 -12.34
CA PHE A 25 -17.88 -58.59 -11.64
C PHE A 25 -17.23 -58.25 -10.31
N LEU A 26 -17.48 -59.12 -9.37
CA LEU A 26 -17.24 -59.06 -7.93
C LEU A 26 -15.83 -59.54 -7.52
N MET A 27 -15.44 -59.04 -6.33
CA MET A 27 -14.62 -59.69 -5.30
C MET A 27 -13.13 -59.92 -5.52
N SER A 28 -12.26 -59.30 -4.74
CA SER A 28 -11.60 -59.88 -3.57
C SER A 28 -10.28 -59.17 -3.28
N SER A 29 -10.08 -58.78 -2.10
CA SER A 29 -8.97 -58.97 -1.16
C SER A 29 -8.48 -57.67 -0.55
N ALA A 30 -8.80 -57.57 0.74
CA ALA A 30 -8.23 -56.66 1.69
C ALA A 30 -6.74 -56.98 1.94
N LEU A 31 -5.98 -55.97 2.22
CA LEU A 31 -4.88 -55.75 3.14
C LEU A 31 -3.80 -54.88 2.47
N GLY A 32 -3.49 -53.76 3.13
CA GLY A 32 -2.20 -53.11 3.00
C GLY A 32 -2.18 -51.75 2.30
N ALA A 33 -2.78 -50.70 2.87
CA ALA A 33 -2.42 -49.31 2.53
C ALA A 33 -2.89 -48.33 3.59
N THR A 34 -2.37 -48.45 4.82
CA THR A 34 -2.49 -47.41 5.84
C THR A 34 -1.13 -46.84 6.21
N ALA A 35 -0.44 -46.19 5.27
CA ALA A 35 0.79 -45.45 5.58
C ALA A 35 1.25 -44.53 4.43
N THR A 36 0.37 -43.76 3.76
CA THR A 36 0.87 -42.75 2.79
C THR A 36 -0.06 -41.54 2.61
N LEU A 37 -0.89 -41.19 3.59
CA LEU A 37 -1.73 -39.98 3.53
C LEU A 37 -1.33 -38.88 4.54
N ALA A 38 -0.20 -39.03 5.24
CA ALA A 38 0.27 -38.05 6.23
C ALA A 38 1.40 -37.15 5.72
N ALA A 39 1.84 -37.27 4.46
CA ALA A 39 3.00 -36.54 3.95
C ALA A 39 2.69 -35.42 2.95
N LEU A 40 1.42 -35.08 2.69
CA LEU A 40 1.04 -34.04 1.73
C LEU A 40 0.40 -32.80 2.36
N CYS A 41 0.31 -32.71 3.70
CA CYS A 41 -0.21 -31.50 4.39
C CYS A 41 0.88 -30.61 5.01
N SER A 42 2.16 -30.79 4.66
CA SER A 42 3.26 -30.07 5.31
C SER A 42 3.95 -28.99 4.47
N LEU A 43 3.37 -28.53 3.36
CA LEU A 43 3.99 -27.51 2.50
C LEU A 43 3.16 -26.24 2.32
N SER A 44 2.49 -25.77 3.35
CA SER A 44 1.88 -24.44 3.36
C SER A 44 1.91 -23.77 4.74
N ASN A 45 3.03 -23.91 5.45
CA ASN A 45 3.37 -23.00 6.55
C ASN A 45 4.32 -21.90 6.04
N ALA A 46 3.86 -21.05 5.13
CA ALA A 46 4.34 -19.67 5.07
C ALA A 46 3.97 -19.08 6.44
N ALA A 47 4.97 -18.70 7.24
CA ALA A 47 4.82 -18.28 8.61
C ALA A 47 3.72 -17.22 8.74
N ALA A 48 2.50 -17.65 9.07
CA ALA A 48 1.43 -16.77 9.50
C ALA A 48 1.95 -16.00 10.71
N GLY A 49 1.88 -14.68 10.66
CA GLY A 49 2.24 -13.84 11.80
C GLY A 49 1.51 -14.34 13.04
N THR A 50 2.17 -14.28 14.18
CA THR A 50 1.67 -14.78 15.46
C THR A 50 0.26 -14.24 15.69
N PRO A 51 -0.80 -15.07 15.79
CA PRO A 51 -2.15 -14.60 16.05
C PRO A 51 -2.18 -13.87 17.39
N GLY A 52 -2.72 -12.63 17.41
CA GLY A 52 -3.01 -11.89 18.64
C GLY A 52 -2.18 -10.62 18.89
N ARG A 53 -1.17 -10.30 18.08
CA ARG A 53 -0.45 -9.02 18.23
C ARG A 53 -0.92 -8.02 17.17
N ARG A 54 -1.55 -6.92 17.63
CA ARG A 54 -1.90 -5.78 16.78
C ARG A 54 -0.65 -5.23 16.09
N LEU A 55 -0.68 -5.14 14.76
CA LEU A 55 0.46 -4.61 14.01
C LEU A 55 0.59 -3.09 14.17
N PRO A 56 1.81 -2.54 14.06
CA PRO A 56 2.00 -1.11 13.99
C PRO A 56 1.35 -0.53 12.71
N VAL A 57 1.22 0.78 12.67
CA VAL A 57 0.93 1.54 11.45
C VAL A 57 2.20 2.24 11.02
N ILE A 58 2.44 2.33 9.72
CA ILE A 58 3.61 3.04 9.20
C ILE A 58 3.21 4.10 8.18
N PHE A 59 3.97 5.19 8.18
CA PHE A 59 3.94 6.17 7.10
C PHE A 59 5.36 6.34 6.55
N ILE A 60 5.48 6.45 5.24
CA ILE A 60 6.76 6.56 4.54
C ILE A 60 6.73 7.74 3.59
N GLY A 61 7.67 8.68 3.79
CA GLY A 61 7.99 9.69 2.79
C GLY A 61 8.75 9.04 1.65
N HIS A 62 8.08 8.66 0.56
CA HIS A 62 8.69 7.82 -0.48
C HIS A 62 9.67 8.57 -1.39
N GLY A 63 9.49 9.89 -1.59
CA GLY A 63 10.36 10.71 -2.44
C GLY A 63 10.36 10.29 -3.91
N SER A 64 11.50 10.45 -4.59
CA SER A 64 11.64 10.09 -6.00
C SER A 64 11.56 8.57 -6.23
N PRO A 65 10.95 8.12 -7.35
CA PRO A 65 10.99 6.71 -7.79
C PRO A 65 12.42 6.15 -7.89
N MET A 66 13.43 7.01 -8.12
CA MET A 66 14.84 6.63 -8.18
C MET A 66 15.36 6.02 -6.88
N ASN A 67 14.67 6.22 -5.76
CA ASN A 67 15.00 5.53 -4.52
C ASN A 67 14.94 4.00 -4.65
N ALA A 68 14.16 3.46 -5.61
CA ALA A 68 14.14 2.02 -5.88
C ALA A 68 15.50 1.45 -6.36
N LEU A 69 16.33 2.29 -6.99
CA LEU A 69 17.66 1.93 -7.48
C LEU A 69 18.79 2.42 -6.57
N ALA A 70 18.49 3.34 -5.65
CA ALA A 70 19.49 3.99 -4.83
C ALA A 70 19.95 3.11 -3.66
N ASP A 71 21.26 3.21 -3.34
CA ASP A 71 21.82 2.75 -2.08
C ASP A 71 22.29 3.97 -1.28
N ASN A 72 21.43 4.47 -0.39
CA ASN A 72 21.68 5.64 0.43
C ASN A 72 21.19 5.43 1.87
N ALA A 73 21.36 6.43 2.73
CA ALA A 73 20.95 6.35 4.14
C ALA A 73 19.46 6.04 4.31
N PHE A 74 18.59 6.59 3.45
CA PHE A 74 17.14 6.36 3.47
C PHE A 74 16.81 4.91 3.12
N THR A 75 17.31 4.40 1.99
CA THR A 75 16.99 3.04 1.52
C THR A 75 17.56 1.98 2.45
N ARG A 76 18.78 2.20 2.99
CA ARG A 76 19.37 1.33 4.03
C ARG A 76 18.55 1.33 5.31
N ARG A 77 17.99 2.51 5.73
CA ARG A 77 17.11 2.57 6.90
C ARG A 77 15.80 1.82 6.67
N LEU A 78 15.20 1.92 5.47
CA LEU A 78 14.02 1.11 5.12
C LEU A 78 14.33 -0.39 5.21
N ALA A 79 15.45 -0.84 4.67
CA ALA A 79 15.87 -2.25 4.72
C ALA A 79 16.10 -2.76 6.16
N ALA A 80 16.66 -1.92 7.03
CA ALA A 80 16.80 -2.24 8.44
C ALA A 80 15.43 -2.29 9.14
N TRP A 81 14.56 -1.31 8.86
CA TRP A 81 13.23 -1.22 9.46
C TRP A 81 12.33 -2.40 9.09
N GLY A 82 12.38 -2.88 7.84
CA GLY A 82 11.65 -4.08 7.44
C GLY A 82 12.01 -5.34 8.25
N LYS A 83 13.25 -5.42 8.76
CA LYS A 83 13.69 -6.50 9.66
C LYS A 83 13.25 -6.31 11.10
N GLU A 84 13.05 -5.05 11.54
CA GLU A 84 12.60 -4.69 12.88
C GLU A 84 11.07 -4.87 13.03
N LEU A 85 10.32 -4.67 11.95
CA LEU A 85 8.86 -4.77 11.96
C LEU A 85 8.41 -6.23 12.15
N PRO A 86 7.34 -6.46 12.92
CA PRO A 86 6.70 -7.76 12.93
C PRO A 86 6.26 -8.13 11.50
N ARG A 87 6.52 -9.37 11.07
CA ARG A 87 6.12 -9.81 9.73
C ARG A 87 4.61 -9.79 9.58
N PRO A 88 4.05 -9.02 8.66
CA PRO A 88 2.61 -8.96 8.45
C PRO A 88 2.09 -10.16 7.64
N SER A 89 0.80 -10.48 7.81
CA SER A 89 0.08 -11.43 6.95
C SER A 89 -0.24 -10.81 5.59
N ALA A 90 -0.44 -9.48 5.55
CA ALA A 90 -0.61 -8.68 4.35
C ALA A 90 -0.31 -7.21 4.63
N ILE A 91 -0.14 -6.43 3.57
CA ILE A 91 0.07 -4.98 3.62
C ILE A 91 -1.11 -4.31 2.91
N LEU A 92 -1.79 -3.39 3.60
CA LEU A 92 -2.68 -2.42 3.00
C LEU A 92 -1.91 -1.13 2.75
N SER A 93 -1.72 -0.77 1.50
CA SER A 93 -1.03 0.46 1.11
C SER A 93 -2.04 1.52 0.66
N VAL A 94 -1.91 2.74 1.21
CA VAL A 94 -2.57 3.94 0.71
C VAL A 94 -1.48 4.83 0.14
N SER A 95 -1.43 4.91 -1.19
CA SER A 95 -0.40 5.65 -1.92
C SER A 95 -0.95 6.96 -2.49
N ALA A 96 -0.11 8.00 -2.50
CA ALA A 96 -0.39 9.30 -3.12
C ALA A 96 -0.72 9.20 -4.62
N HIS A 97 -0.42 8.08 -5.26
CA HIS A 97 -0.50 7.91 -6.72
C HIS A 97 -1.79 7.25 -7.21
N TRP A 98 -2.56 6.62 -6.33
CA TRP A 98 -3.88 6.10 -6.69
C TRP A 98 -4.99 7.03 -6.24
N LEU A 99 -5.32 7.98 -7.10
CA LEU A 99 -6.38 8.95 -6.87
C LEU A 99 -7.67 8.52 -7.57
N SER A 100 -8.77 8.60 -6.86
CA SER A 100 -10.13 8.42 -7.37
C SER A 100 -10.97 9.66 -7.08
N ARG A 101 -12.16 9.75 -7.66
CA ARG A 101 -13.11 10.84 -7.42
C ARG A 101 -14.51 10.28 -7.22
N GLY A 102 -15.17 10.71 -6.16
CA GLY A 102 -16.54 10.33 -5.83
C GLY A 102 -16.72 8.90 -5.31
N ALA A 103 -15.63 8.12 -5.19
CA ALA A 103 -15.63 6.79 -4.61
C ALA A 103 -14.22 6.42 -4.14
N THR A 104 -14.11 5.48 -3.21
CA THR A 104 -12.85 4.86 -2.81
C THR A 104 -12.76 3.47 -3.44
N GLY A 105 -11.64 3.17 -4.10
CA GLY A 105 -11.36 1.87 -4.70
C GLY A 105 -10.46 1.00 -3.83
N VAL A 106 -10.60 -0.32 -3.91
CA VAL A 106 -9.65 -1.27 -3.33
C VAL A 106 -9.23 -2.32 -4.36
N GLY A 107 -7.94 -2.61 -4.43
CA GLY A 107 -7.37 -3.62 -5.32
C GLY A 107 -7.77 -5.04 -4.91
N MET A 108 -8.36 -5.78 -5.87
CA MET A 108 -8.89 -7.13 -5.65
C MET A 108 -8.12 -8.21 -6.43
N GLN A 109 -6.97 -7.87 -7.01
CA GLN A 109 -6.16 -8.81 -7.78
C GLN A 109 -5.51 -9.84 -6.86
N GLU A 110 -5.41 -11.08 -7.32
CA GLU A 110 -4.56 -12.10 -6.70
C GLU A 110 -3.07 -11.88 -7.03
N ARG A 111 -2.81 -11.25 -8.18
CA ARG A 111 -1.46 -10.88 -8.65
C ARG A 111 -1.51 -9.46 -9.23
N PRO A 112 -1.43 -8.44 -8.37
CA PRO A 112 -1.39 -7.07 -8.84
C PRO A 112 -0.12 -6.82 -9.65
N LYS A 113 -0.25 -6.11 -10.77
CA LYS A 113 0.91 -5.73 -11.60
C LYS A 113 1.70 -4.61 -10.93
N THR A 114 3.01 -4.60 -11.14
CA THR A 114 3.85 -3.42 -10.88
C THR A 114 3.47 -2.33 -11.88
N ILE A 115 3.11 -1.15 -11.38
CA ILE A 115 2.75 0.01 -12.22
C ILE A 115 3.90 1.01 -12.21
N HIS A 116 4.35 1.41 -13.40
CA HIS A 116 5.32 2.47 -13.63
C HIS A 116 4.57 3.75 -14.01
N ASP A 117 3.96 4.40 -13.02
CA ASP A 117 3.12 5.60 -13.14
C ASP A 117 3.94 6.91 -13.22
N PHE A 118 5.10 6.83 -13.82
CA PHE A 118 6.06 7.93 -14.01
C PHE A 118 6.67 7.91 -15.40
N GLY A 119 7.38 8.99 -15.78
CA GLY A 119 8.08 9.09 -17.05
C GLY A 119 9.38 9.87 -16.92
N GLY A 120 10.26 9.75 -17.94
CA GLY A 120 11.51 10.52 -18.00
C GLY A 120 12.65 9.98 -17.12
N PHE A 121 12.54 8.75 -16.64
CA PHE A 121 13.56 8.06 -15.83
C PHE A 121 14.37 7.05 -16.65
N PRO A 122 15.53 6.59 -16.16
CA PRO A 122 16.34 5.56 -16.82
C PRO A 122 15.58 4.23 -16.99
N GLN A 123 15.89 3.50 -18.07
CA GLN A 123 15.26 2.19 -18.37
C GLN A 123 15.35 1.20 -17.19
N ALA A 124 16.46 1.18 -16.49
CA ALA A 124 16.64 0.32 -15.31
C ALA A 124 15.55 0.46 -14.24
N LEU A 125 14.87 1.61 -14.17
CA LEU A 125 13.75 1.80 -13.25
C LEU A 125 12.46 1.14 -13.78
N PHE A 126 12.25 1.15 -15.11
CA PHE A 126 11.12 0.47 -15.76
C PHE A 126 11.28 -1.05 -15.81
N ASP A 127 12.51 -1.55 -15.69
CA ASP A 127 12.81 -2.99 -15.67
C ASP A 127 12.54 -3.63 -14.30
N ILE A 128 12.23 -2.82 -13.28
CA ILE A 128 11.92 -3.36 -11.94
C ILE A 128 10.52 -3.96 -11.95
N ASP A 129 10.42 -5.21 -11.53
CA ASP A 129 9.17 -5.85 -11.17
C ASP A 129 9.16 -6.16 -9.66
N TYR A 130 8.03 -5.92 -9.00
CA TYR A 130 7.79 -6.26 -7.61
C TYR A 130 6.56 -7.18 -7.51
N PRO A 131 6.74 -8.49 -7.76
CA PRO A 131 5.66 -9.45 -8.00
C PRO A 131 5.02 -9.95 -6.70
N ALA A 132 4.72 -9.04 -5.77
CA ALA A 132 4.02 -9.42 -4.55
C ALA A 132 2.63 -9.96 -4.86
N PRO A 133 2.17 -11.04 -4.19
CA PRO A 133 0.80 -11.48 -4.33
C PRO A 133 -0.18 -10.44 -3.79
N GLY A 134 -1.41 -10.46 -4.25
CA GLY A 134 -2.51 -9.70 -3.67
C GLY A 134 -3.24 -10.50 -2.58
N HIS A 135 -4.25 -9.88 -1.96
CA HIS A 135 -5.05 -10.53 -0.92
C HIS A 135 -6.54 -10.17 -1.02
N PRO A 136 -7.29 -10.72 -2.01
CA PRO A 136 -8.69 -10.36 -2.22
C PRO A 136 -9.60 -10.55 -0.99
N ALA A 137 -9.31 -11.53 -0.13
CA ALA A 137 -10.10 -11.74 1.09
C ALA A 137 -9.95 -10.57 2.07
N LEU A 138 -8.70 -10.12 2.37
CA LEU A 138 -8.48 -8.96 3.24
C LEU A 138 -8.91 -7.65 2.57
N ALA A 139 -8.87 -7.55 1.24
CA ALA A 139 -9.44 -6.42 0.51
C ALA A 139 -10.97 -6.33 0.73
N ARG A 140 -11.70 -7.45 0.72
CA ARG A 140 -13.13 -7.48 1.11
C ARG A 140 -13.36 -7.07 2.56
N GLU A 141 -12.47 -7.44 3.47
CA GLU A 141 -12.53 -6.99 4.86
C GLU A 141 -12.37 -5.47 4.95
N ALA A 142 -11.46 -4.88 4.16
CA ALA A 142 -11.29 -3.43 4.09
C ALA A 142 -12.57 -2.74 3.56
N ILE A 143 -13.24 -3.32 2.54
CA ILE A 143 -14.55 -2.83 2.06
C ILE A 143 -15.55 -2.79 3.21
N GLY A 144 -15.66 -3.87 3.98
CA GLY A 144 -16.61 -3.96 5.10
C GLY A 144 -16.24 -3.08 6.32
N ALA A 145 -14.97 -2.76 6.48
CA ALA A 145 -14.48 -1.94 7.59
C ALA A 145 -14.78 -0.44 7.41
N VAL A 146 -14.65 0.07 6.18
CA VAL A 146 -14.84 1.50 5.88
C VAL A 146 -16.31 1.87 5.97
N LYS A 147 -16.64 2.87 6.81
CA LYS A 147 -18.00 3.36 7.07
C LYS A 147 -18.27 4.72 6.47
N GLN A 148 -17.21 5.47 6.14
CA GLN A 148 -17.30 6.87 5.69
C GLN A 148 -17.84 6.98 4.25
N THR A 149 -17.66 5.96 3.44
CA THR A 149 -18.03 5.92 2.02
C THR A 149 -18.13 4.47 1.54
N PRO A 150 -18.94 4.20 0.51
CA PRO A 150 -18.84 2.93 -0.20
C PRO A 150 -17.44 2.74 -0.79
N VAL A 151 -16.88 1.55 -0.59
CA VAL A 151 -15.61 1.14 -1.21
C VAL A 151 -15.88 0.14 -2.31
N VAL A 152 -15.30 0.36 -3.49
CA VAL A 152 -15.50 -0.46 -4.68
C VAL A 152 -14.28 -1.32 -4.95
N GLY A 153 -14.47 -2.64 -5.01
CA GLY A 153 -13.42 -3.58 -5.43
C GLY A 153 -13.10 -3.42 -6.92
N THR A 154 -11.82 -3.39 -7.28
CA THR A 154 -11.38 -3.24 -8.68
C THR A 154 -10.23 -4.18 -9.03
N GLN A 155 -10.17 -4.58 -10.31
CA GLN A 155 -9.07 -5.36 -10.90
C GLN A 155 -8.13 -4.47 -11.76
N GLN A 156 -8.37 -3.17 -11.82
CA GLN A 156 -7.72 -2.30 -12.82
C GLN A 156 -6.44 -1.64 -12.32
N TRP A 157 -6.28 -1.45 -10.98
CA TRP A 157 -5.09 -0.81 -10.42
C TRP A 157 -4.16 -1.86 -9.81
N GLY A 158 -2.87 -1.77 -10.10
CA GLY A 158 -1.85 -2.65 -9.52
C GLY A 158 -1.13 -2.01 -8.31
N LEU A 159 0.18 -2.23 -8.19
CA LEU A 159 1.04 -1.58 -7.20
C LEU A 159 1.76 -0.41 -7.89
N ASP A 160 1.44 0.83 -7.51
CA ASP A 160 2.10 2.02 -8.03
C ASP A 160 3.48 2.25 -7.40
N HIS A 161 4.25 3.21 -7.96
CA HIS A 161 5.62 3.41 -7.50
C HIS A 161 5.72 3.88 -6.04
N GLY A 162 4.76 4.64 -5.53
CA GLY A 162 4.74 5.00 -4.11
C GLY A 162 4.67 3.78 -3.20
N THR A 163 4.11 2.68 -3.68
CA THR A 163 4.01 1.41 -2.96
C THR A 163 5.22 0.52 -3.20
N TRP A 164 5.51 0.15 -4.46
CA TRP A 164 6.52 -0.88 -4.69
C TRP A 164 7.96 -0.40 -4.48
N THR A 165 8.27 0.88 -4.69
CA THR A 165 9.64 1.40 -4.48
C THR A 165 10.08 1.25 -3.03
N VAL A 166 9.21 1.55 -2.08
CA VAL A 166 9.52 1.44 -0.65
C VAL A 166 9.48 -0.01 -0.16
N LEU A 167 8.53 -0.81 -0.68
CA LEU A 167 8.41 -2.23 -0.32
C LEU A 167 9.59 -3.06 -0.84
N LYS A 168 10.20 -2.69 -1.97
CA LYS A 168 11.42 -3.30 -2.48
C LYS A 168 12.56 -3.26 -1.46
N HIS A 169 12.63 -2.24 -0.62
CA HIS A 169 13.62 -2.14 0.45
C HIS A 169 13.14 -2.78 1.75
N LEU A 170 11.89 -2.56 2.15
CA LEU A 170 11.32 -3.14 3.37
C LEU A 170 11.23 -4.67 3.29
N TYR A 171 10.73 -5.19 2.17
CA TYR A 171 10.44 -6.61 1.96
C TYR A 171 10.91 -7.06 0.56
N PRO A 172 12.23 -7.18 0.35
CA PRO A 172 12.81 -7.39 -0.99
C PRO A 172 12.45 -8.74 -1.63
N LYS A 173 11.91 -9.68 -0.86
CA LYS A 173 11.45 -10.98 -1.41
C LYS A 173 10.10 -10.91 -2.11
N ALA A 174 9.36 -9.81 -1.98
CA ALA A 174 8.02 -9.63 -2.51
C ALA A 174 7.05 -10.79 -2.16
N ASP A 175 7.24 -11.40 -0.98
CA ASP A 175 6.53 -12.61 -0.54
C ASP A 175 5.44 -12.34 0.51
N ILE A 176 5.13 -11.06 0.75
CA ILE A 176 4.02 -10.61 1.59
C ILE A 176 2.93 -10.09 0.68
N PRO A 177 1.68 -10.55 0.83
CA PRO A 177 0.57 -10.04 0.04
C PRO A 177 0.37 -8.54 0.21
N VAL A 178 0.10 -7.83 -0.90
CA VAL A 178 -0.13 -6.37 -0.91
C VAL A 178 -1.42 -6.05 -1.65
N PHE A 179 -2.22 -5.18 -1.08
CA PHE A 179 -3.37 -4.58 -1.76
C PHE A 179 -3.43 -3.10 -1.44
N GLN A 180 -3.94 -2.31 -2.39
CA GLN A 180 -3.99 -0.86 -2.24
C GLN A 180 -5.42 -0.36 -2.06
N LEU A 181 -5.55 0.77 -1.36
CA LEU A 181 -6.78 1.56 -1.27
C LEU A 181 -6.53 2.91 -1.94
N SER A 182 -7.47 3.37 -2.78
CA SER A 182 -7.37 4.67 -3.43
C SER A 182 -7.73 5.81 -2.48
N ILE A 183 -7.27 7.00 -2.82
CA ILE A 183 -7.61 8.26 -2.16
C ILE A 183 -8.74 8.92 -2.96
N ASP A 184 -9.91 9.15 -2.35
CA ASP A 184 -10.95 9.99 -2.96
C ASP A 184 -10.54 11.47 -2.85
N TYR A 185 -9.90 11.96 -3.90
CA TYR A 185 -9.19 13.24 -3.93
C TYR A 185 -10.08 14.45 -3.60
N ASP A 186 -11.38 14.36 -3.87
CA ASP A 186 -12.31 15.47 -3.66
C ASP A 186 -12.81 15.58 -2.21
N LYS A 187 -12.38 14.66 -1.33
CA LYS A 187 -12.78 14.67 0.08
C LYS A 187 -11.83 15.50 0.94
N PRO A 188 -12.34 16.12 2.02
CA PRO A 188 -11.51 16.92 2.92
C PRO A 188 -10.58 16.04 3.78
N ALA A 189 -9.53 16.62 4.33
CA ALA A 189 -8.54 15.97 5.19
C ALA A 189 -9.15 15.10 6.31
N ALA A 190 -10.19 15.61 6.98
CA ALA A 190 -10.89 14.89 8.05
C ALA A 190 -11.53 13.57 7.58
N PHE A 191 -11.94 13.48 6.32
CA PHE A 191 -12.48 12.25 5.74
C PHE A 191 -11.40 11.18 5.66
N HIS A 192 -10.20 11.48 5.18
CA HIS A 192 -9.08 10.53 5.06
C HIS A 192 -8.64 10.01 6.42
N TYR A 193 -8.59 10.89 7.42
CA TYR A 193 -8.34 10.49 8.81
C TYR A 193 -9.43 9.55 9.35
N ALA A 194 -10.71 9.83 9.07
CA ALA A 194 -11.82 8.99 9.51
C ALA A 194 -11.80 7.60 8.82
N VAL A 195 -11.50 7.54 7.51
CA VAL A 195 -11.30 6.25 6.81
C VAL A 195 -10.13 5.47 7.43
N GLY A 196 -9.04 6.15 7.76
CA GLY A 196 -7.91 5.52 8.48
C GLY A 196 -8.37 4.88 9.80
N ARG A 197 -9.21 5.56 10.58
CA ARG A 197 -9.79 5.01 11.82
C ARG A 197 -10.62 3.76 11.58
N ASP A 198 -11.40 3.73 10.51
CA ASP A 198 -12.21 2.56 10.14
C ASP A 198 -11.31 1.36 9.80
N LEU A 199 -10.15 1.60 9.15
CA LEU A 199 -9.20 0.57 8.76
C LEU A 199 -8.38 0.01 9.94
N ALA A 200 -8.41 0.65 11.11
CA ALA A 200 -7.61 0.25 12.27
C ALA A 200 -7.84 -1.20 12.72
N ALA A 201 -9.05 -1.74 12.54
CA ALA A 201 -9.40 -3.11 12.91
C ALA A 201 -8.65 -4.18 12.07
N LEU A 202 -8.17 -3.84 10.87
CA LEU A 202 -7.39 -4.77 10.05
C LEU A 202 -6.04 -5.12 10.67
N ARG A 203 -5.50 -4.25 11.52
CA ARG A 203 -4.24 -4.45 12.24
C ARG A 203 -4.32 -5.69 13.17
N ASP A 204 -5.48 -5.92 13.76
CA ASP A 204 -5.73 -7.09 14.64
C ASP A 204 -5.82 -8.41 13.84
N LYS A 205 -5.99 -8.29 12.51
CA LYS A 205 -5.97 -9.41 11.54
C LYS A 205 -4.59 -9.63 10.91
N GLY A 206 -3.55 -8.99 11.45
CA GLY A 206 -2.19 -9.11 10.94
C GLY A 206 -1.91 -8.28 9.68
N VAL A 207 -2.74 -7.27 9.37
CA VAL A 207 -2.49 -6.34 8.25
C VAL A 207 -1.65 -5.16 8.72
N LEU A 208 -0.53 -4.93 8.04
CA LEU A 208 0.25 -3.71 8.18
C LEU A 208 -0.42 -2.60 7.36
N VAL A 209 -0.93 -1.57 8.03
CA VAL A 209 -1.46 -0.37 7.36
C VAL A 209 -0.31 0.57 7.07
N MET A 210 -0.09 0.87 5.79
CA MET A 210 0.99 1.71 5.29
C MET A 210 0.43 2.89 4.51
N GLY A 211 0.76 4.11 4.95
CA GLY A 211 0.62 5.31 4.14
C GLY A 211 1.93 5.60 3.40
N SER A 212 1.86 5.88 2.10
CA SER A 212 3.01 6.25 1.27
C SER A 212 2.76 7.56 0.55
N GLY A 213 3.47 8.59 0.94
CA GLY A 213 3.35 9.97 0.44
C GLY A 213 4.54 10.81 0.92
N ASN A 214 4.33 12.10 1.16
CA ASN A 214 5.33 12.99 1.75
C ASN A 214 4.59 14.11 2.51
N VAL A 215 4.98 14.39 3.75
CA VAL A 215 4.35 15.49 4.51
C VAL A 215 4.68 16.87 3.93
N VAL A 216 5.83 17.00 3.27
CA VAL A 216 6.17 18.14 2.40
C VAL A 216 6.39 17.61 0.99
N HIS A 217 5.65 18.14 0.01
CA HIS A 217 5.80 17.76 -1.39
C HIS A 217 5.53 18.94 -2.32
N ASN A 218 6.60 19.52 -2.89
CA ASN A 218 6.48 20.60 -3.86
C ASN A 218 7.54 20.48 -4.96
N LEU A 219 7.18 19.74 -6.01
CA LEU A 219 8.07 19.54 -7.17
C LEU A 219 8.34 20.82 -7.98
N ARG A 220 7.48 21.84 -7.88
CA ARG A 220 7.70 23.12 -8.57
C ARG A 220 8.83 23.93 -7.97
N ALA A 221 9.12 23.69 -6.69
CA ALA A 221 10.17 24.39 -5.93
C ALA A 221 11.43 23.54 -5.74
N THR A 222 11.53 22.36 -6.37
CA THR A 222 12.71 21.49 -6.27
C THR A 222 13.96 22.15 -6.81
N ASP A 223 15.09 21.83 -6.20
CA ASP A 223 16.39 22.17 -6.74
C ASP A 223 16.76 21.22 -7.88
N ARG A 224 16.71 21.71 -9.10
CA ARG A 224 17.01 20.93 -10.31
C ARG A 224 18.49 20.55 -10.43
N GLY A 225 19.37 21.13 -9.60
CA GLY A 225 20.79 20.79 -9.56
C GLY A 225 21.10 19.47 -8.85
N THR A 226 20.19 19.03 -7.95
CA THR A 226 20.31 17.76 -7.20
C THR A 226 18.97 17.02 -7.18
N PRO A 227 18.44 16.60 -8.33
CA PRO A 227 17.03 16.19 -8.46
C PRO A 227 16.66 14.99 -7.57
N ASP A 228 17.52 14.01 -7.42
CA ASP A 228 17.19 12.73 -6.75
C ASP A 228 18.07 12.41 -5.53
N GLY A 229 18.87 13.39 -5.06
CA GLY A 229 19.79 13.19 -3.93
C GLY A 229 19.29 13.82 -2.63
N PRO A 230 19.91 13.44 -1.50
CA PRO A 230 19.78 14.18 -0.26
C PRO A 230 20.16 15.64 -0.48
N ALA A 231 19.33 16.56 -0.01
CA ALA A 231 19.55 17.99 -0.17
C ALA A 231 19.22 18.73 1.11
N ALA A 232 19.84 19.90 1.31
CA ALA A 232 19.43 20.82 2.36
C ALA A 232 17.99 21.26 2.11
N SER A 233 17.16 21.23 3.15
CA SER A 233 15.78 21.67 3.09
C SER A 233 15.66 23.16 2.79
N ARG A 234 14.65 23.56 2.05
CA ARG A 234 14.23 24.95 1.98
C ARG A 234 13.67 25.38 3.36
N PRO A 235 13.91 26.62 3.83
CA PRO A 235 13.45 27.05 5.16
C PRO A 235 11.95 26.82 5.42
N TRP A 236 11.08 27.11 4.43
CA TRP A 236 9.65 26.87 4.54
C TRP A 236 9.30 25.36 4.61
N ALA A 237 10.07 24.52 3.91
CA ALA A 237 9.87 23.07 3.92
C ALA A 237 10.26 22.48 5.28
N GLN A 238 11.39 22.92 5.82
CA GLN A 238 11.83 22.55 7.17
C GLN A 238 10.84 23.01 8.22
N GLY A 239 10.41 24.29 8.17
CA GLY A 239 9.47 24.85 9.16
C GLY A 239 8.15 24.07 9.21
N PHE A 240 7.59 23.71 8.05
CA PHE A 240 6.36 22.91 8.02
C PHE A 240 6.59 21.47 8.51
N ASP A 241 7.68 20.81 8.12
CA ASP A 241 8.04 19.46 8.59
C ASP A 241 8.26 19.44 10.11
N ASP A 242 8.89 20.50 10.68
CA ASP A 242 9.07 20.65 12.11
C ASP A 242 7.75 20.89 12.85
N ALA A 243 6.81 21.64 12.27
CA ALA A 243 5.48 21.82 12.83
C ALA A 243 4.71 20.48 12.85
N VAL A 244 4.78 19.68 11.77
CA VAL A 244 4.22 18.32 11.75
C VAL A 244 4.87 17.44 12.81
N LYS A 245 6.19 17.50 12.96
CA LYS A 245 6.94 16.75 13.98
C LYS A 245 6.51 17.13 15.40
N ALA A 246 6.34 18.40 15.68
CA ALA A 246 5.91 18.89 16.99
C ALA A 246 4.48 18.41 17.32
N ALA A 247 3.56 18.51 16.36
CA ALA A 247 2.19 18.04 16.52
C ALA A 247 2.13 16.51 16.72
N LEU A 248 2.97 15.73 16.01
CA LEU A 248 3.11 14.29 16.21
C LEU A 248 3.60 13.91 17.60
N ALA A 249 4.57 14.64 18.13
CA ALA A 249 5.12 14.39 19.47
C ALA A 249 4.05 14.57 20.56
N GLY A 250 3.15 15.53 20.39
CA GLY A 250 2.01 15.79 21.26
C GLY A 250 0.76 14.97 20.94
N ARG A 251 0.74 14.19 19.86
CA ARG A 251 -0.46 13.53 19.31
C ARG A 251 -1.60 14.53 19.10
N ASP A 252 -1.26 15.75 18.65
CA ASP A 252 -2.27 16.72 18.22
C ASP A 252 -2.79 16.37 16.83
N ASP A 253 -3.54 15.27 16.77
CA ASP A 253 -4.15 14.78 15.54
C ASP A 253 -5.08 15.84 14.92
N ARG A 254 -5.69 16.71 15.76
CA ARG A 254 -6.56 17.78 15.28
C ARG A 254 -5.77 18.82 14.47
N ALA A 255 -4.61 19.23 14.95
CA ALA A 255 -3.73 20.16 14.21
C ALA A 255 -3.24 19.50 12.90
N LEU A 256 -2.87 18.20 12.94
CA LEU A 256 -2.40 17.45 11.78
C LEU A 256 -3.51 17.27 10.71
N VAL A 257 -4.76 17.07 11.11
CA VAL A 257 -5.92 17.01 10.20
C VAL A 257 -6.24 18.39 9.64
N ALA A 258 -6.07 19.45 10.45
CA ALA A 258 -6.26 20.84 10.02
C ALA A 258 -4.97 21.48 9.48
N TYR A 259 -4.08 20.67 8.85
CA TYR A 259 -2.73 21.05 8.43
C TYR A 259 -2.67 22.35 7.62
N GLU A 260 -3.72 22.67 6.89
CA GLU A 260 -3.85 23.90 6.10
C GLU A 260 -3.69 25.19 6.95
N LYS A 261 -3.90 25.07 8.28
CA LYS A 261 -3.71 26.15 9.25
C LYS A 261 -2.28 26.27 9.79
N LEU A 262 -1.44 25.28 9.51
CA LEU A 262 -0.03 25.33 9.90
C LEU A 262 0.72 26.32 9.00
N GLU A 263 1.69 27.01 9.58
CA GLU A 263 2.52 27.95 8.82
C GLU A 263 3.25 27.23 7.68
N GLY A 264 3.27 27.82 6.51
CA GLY A 264 3.93 27.27 5.32
C GLY A 264 3.13 26.18 4.58
N ALA A 265 1.94 25.77 5.07
CA ALA A 265 1.15 24.67 4.51
C ALA A 265 0.89 24.83 3.00
N ALA A 266 0.48 26.00 2.55
CA ALA A 266 0.14 26.26 1.14
C ALA A 266 1.34 26.04 0.19
N THR A 267 2.57 26.22 0.69
CA THR A 267 3.79 25.96 -0.09
C THR A 267 4.27 24.51 0.08
N ALA A 268 4.22 24.00 1.30
CA ALA A 268 4.69 22.66 1.63
C ALA A 268 3.81 21.54 1.05
N VAL A 269 2.50 21.75 1.06
CA VAL A 269 1.48 20.85 0.52
C VAL A 269 0.85 21.53 -0.69
N ALA A 270 1.61 21.64 -1.79
CA ALA A 270 1.16 22.31 -3.02
C ALA A 270 -0.07 21.64 -3.62
N THR A 271 -0.19 20.32 -3.45
CA THR A 271 -1.39 19.51 -3.69
C THR A 271 -1.52 18.49 -2.56
N PRO A 272 -2.73 18.12 -2.12
CA PRO A 272 -2.93 17.34 -0.91
C PRO A 272 -2.65 15.84 -1.06
N ASP A 273 -2.51 15.35 -2.29
CA ASP A 273 -2.33 13.93 -2.65
C ASP A 273 -1.25 13.24 -1.82
N HIS A 274 -0.08 13.88 -1.64
CA HIS A 274 1.04 13.31 -0.90
C HIS A 274 0.91 13.44 0.61
N TYR A 275 0.08 14.35 1.11
CA TYR A 275 -0.20 14.47 2.54
C TYR A 275 -1.30 13.50 3.00
N PHE A 276 -2.29 13.21 2.17
CA PHE A 276 -3.42 12.37 2.55
C PHE A 276 -3.04 10.96 3.04
N PRO A 277 -2.07 10.22 2.44
CA PRO A 277 -1.64 8.93 2.98
C PRO A 277 -1.21 8.98 4.45
N PHE A 278 -0.61 10.11 4.87
CA PHE A 278 -0.27 10.34 6.27
C PHE A 278 -1.51 10.37 7.17
N LEU A 279 -2.61 10.98 6.73
CA LEU A 279 -3.85 11.04 7.49
C LEU A 279 -4.51 9.67 7.65
N TYR A 280 -4.42 8.79 6.62
CA TYR A 280 -4.86 7.40 6.76
C TYR A 280 -4.03 6.65 7.82
N ALA A 281 -2.71 6.82 7.79
CA ALA A 281 -1.83 6.21 8.79
C ALA A 281 -2.11 6.76 10.19
N LEU A 282 -2.24 8.08 10.34
CA LEU A 282 -2.56 8.74 11.61
C LEU A 282 -3.90 8.25 12.17
N GLY A 283 -4.93 8.14 11.31
CA GLY A 283 -6.25 7.64 11.71
C GLY A 283 -6.25 6.18 12.11
N ALA A 284 -5.48 5.32 11.40
CA ALA A 284 -5.35 3.91 11.72
C ALA A 284 -4.56 3.64 13.02
N ALA A 285 -3.79 4.60 13.47
CA ALA A 285 -3.11 4.55 14.76
C ALA A 285 -4.10 4.75 15.91
N GLY A 286 -3.93 4.02 17.01
CA GLY A 286 -4.67 4.27 18.24
C GLY A 286 -4.32 5.62 18.85
N SER A 287 -5.28 6.28 19.49
CA SER A 287 -5.08 7.60 20.11
C SER A 287 -3.95 7.62 21.17
N ASN A 288 -3.69 6.47 21.79
CA ASN A 288 -2.65 6.29 22.81
C ASN A 288 -1.31 5.82 22.22
N GLU A 289 -1.25 5.52 20.94
CA GLU A 289 -0.02 5.07 20.27
C GLU A 289 0.85 6.28 19.92
N ARG A 290 2.06 6.30 20.45
CA ARG A 290 3.02 7.37 20.17
C ARG A 290 3.61 7.21 18.78
N ALA A 291 3.88 8.34 18.15
CA ALA A 291 4.64 8.39 16.91
C ALA A 291 6.14 8.22 17.21
N LYS A 292 6.77 7.26 16.54
CA LYS A 292 8.21 7.08 16.52
C LYS A 292 8.74 7.51 15.16
N THR A 293 9.61 8.50 15.12
CA THR A 293 10.32 8.86 13.89
C THR A 293 11.35 7.78 13.57
N ILE A 294 11.28 7.25 12.35
CA ILE A 294 12.17 6.21 11.84
C ILE A 294 13.26 6.81 10.96
N TYR A 295 12.90 7.81 10.16
CA TYR A 295 13.83 8.55 9.31
C TYR A 295 13.38 10.00 9.18
N GLU A 296 14.32 10.91 9.07
CA GLU A 296 14.14 12.33 8.77
C GLU A 296 15.17 12.76 7.73
N GLY A 297 14.79 13.66 6.85
CA GLY A 297 15.63 14.23 5.83
C GLY A 297 14.81 14.79 4.68
N PHE A 298 15.50 15.40 3.73
CA PHE A 298 14.87 15.94 2.53
C PHE A 298 15.56 15.41 1.28
N GLN A 299 14.76 15.20 0.26
CA GLN A 299 15.21 14.96 -1.12
C GLN A 299 14.85 16.17 -1.96
N SER A 300 15.80 16.61 -2.81
CA SER A 300 15.63 17.79 -3.68
C SER A 300 15.22 19.09 -2.92
N GLY A 301 15.48 19.15 -1.62
CA GLY A 301 15.20 20.30 -0.74
C GLY A 301 13.71 20.56 -0.43
N THR A 302 12.79 19.87 -1.06
CA THR A 302 11.34 20.14 -1.01
C THR A 302 10.48 18.89 -0.85
N LEU A 303 11.08 17.71 -0.70
CA LEU A 303 10.40 16.45 -0.43
C LEU A 303 10.83 15.94 0.94
N SER A 304 9.94 15.96 1.94
CA SER A 304 10.25 15.38 3.25
C SER A 304 10.24 13.86 3.17
N MET A 305 11.36 13.26 3.51
CA MET A 305 11.55 11.81 3.58
C MET A 305 11.17 11.22 4.94
N ARG A 306 10.38 11.97 5.72
CA ARG A 306 9.95 11.55 7.06
C ARG A 306 9.24 10.20 7.02
N CYS A 307 9.74 9.25 7.83
CA CYS A 307 9.12 7.96 8.08
C CYS A 307 8.69 7.85 9.54
N ILE A 308 7.50 7.34 9.79
CA ILE A 308 6.86 7.30 11.10
C ILE A 308 6.30 5.90 11.34
N GLN A 309 6.45 5.42 12.58
CA GLN A 309 5.77 4.23 13.09
C GLN A 309 4.88 4.63 14.26
N PHE A 310 3.68 4.08 14.30
CA PHE A 310 2.75 4.15 15.43
C PHE A 310 2.52 2.73 15.98
N GLY A 311 2.66 2.54 17.30
CA GLY A 311 2.48 1.26 17.96
C GLY A 311 3.67 0.33 17.97
#